data_7eab657591e7da1aae911b0c637d26c9
#
_entry.id   7eab657591e7da1aae911b0c637d26c9
#
_cell.length_a   1.000
_cell.length_b   1.000
_cell.length_c   1.000
_cell.angle_alpha   90.00
_cell.angle_beta   90.00
_cell.angle_gamma   90.00
#
_symmetry.space_group_name_H-M   'P 1'
#
loop_
_entity.id
_entity.type
_entity.pdbx_description
1 polymer ?
#
loop_
_entity_poly.entity_id
_entity_poly.type
_entity_poly.pdbx_seq_one_letter_code
_entity_poly.pdbx_strand_id
1 'polypeptide(L)'
;CGVSAVERRMSLTLFEQPNIEPTGARPLIDRYGRRISYLRVSVTDRCDFRCVYCMSEHMTFLPKHEVLSFEEIDTIVSAFVARGVKKVRLTGGEPLVRRDIMELVEKIGGHLGQGLEEVTLTTNGSQLRKHAGGLARAGVKRLNISLDTLDEARFTEITRRGRIADVLDGIDAAAEAGLKIKINMVAMRGVNEDEIEPMLHWAHARGFGLTLIEGMPLGEVGIDRVDTYLPLKELRERLQAKYTLEPTSHRTGGPARYDYVTETNGLVGFITPMSHNFCESCNRVRLTATGQLYMCLGQDDMVDLRAAIREGGPGALDAELDRAMLLKPKGHDFVLDRDHTAPALSRHMSVTGG
;
A
#
# COMPACT_ATOMS: atom_id res chain seq x y z
N CYS A 1 -9.44 39.82 -62.51
CA CYS A 1 -8.27 39.23 -61.86
C CYS A 1 -8.62 38.96 -60.43
N GLY A 2 -8.95 37.65 -60.14
CA GLY A 2 -9.39 37.22 -58.85
C GLY A 2 -8.21 36.86 -57.94
N VAL A 3 -8.33 37.17 -56.67
CA VAL A 3 -7.46 36.68 -55.62
C VAL A 3 -8.34 35.87 -54.66
N SER A 4 -8.08 34.57 -54.66
CA SER A 4 -8.72 33.54 -53.80
C SER A 4 -8.22 33.70 -52.39
N ALA A 5 -9.12 33.89 -51.43
CA ALA A 5 -8.84 33.80 -49.99
C ALA A 5 -8.83 32.35 -49.59
N VAL A 6 -7.67 31.84 -49.14
CA VAL A 6 -7.53 30.53 -48.52
C VAL A 6 -7.88 30.67 -47.05
N GLU A 7 -9.05 30.19 -46.67
CA GLU A 7 -9.45 30.02 -45.26
C GLU A 7 -8.58 28.96 -44.57
N ARG A 8 -7.74 29.38 -43.66
CA ARG A 8 -7.11 28.47 -42.66
C ARG A 8 -8.16 28.04 -41.63
N ARG A 9 -8.71 26.86 -41.77
CA ARG A 9 -9.43 26.21 -40.68
C ARG A 9 -8.41 25.77 -39.62
N MET A 10 -8.39 26.53 -38.52
CA MET A 10 -7.78 26.04 -37.28
C MET A 10 -8.63 24.88 -36.75
N SER A 11 -8.07 23.67 -36.79
CA SER A 11 -8.64 22.50 -36.12
C SER A 11 -8.54 22.70 -34.60
N LEU A 12 -9.64 23.03 -33.96
CA LEU A 12 -9.79 22.93 -32.51
C LEU A 12 -9.83 21.47 -32.18
N THR A 13 -8.75 20.95 -31.64
CA THR A 13 -8.74 19.64 -30.95
C THR A 13 -9.75 19.70 -29.81
N LEU A 14 -10.86 19.03 -30.00
CA LEU A 14 -11.84 18.76 -28.96
C LEU A 14 -11.13 18.02 -27.83
N PHE A 15 -10.99 18.66 -26.66
CA PHE A 15 -10.69 17.97 -25.43
C PHE A 15 -11.82 16.96 -25.22
N GLU A 16 -11.50 15.66 -25.30
CA GLU A 16 -12.43 14.61 -24.88
C GLU A 16 -12.85 14.89 -23.44
N GLN A 17 -14.13 15.17 -23.26
CA GLN A 17 -14.71 15.30 -21.93
C GLN A 17 -14.63 13.92 -21.26
N PRO A 18 -14.16 13.82 -20.02
CA PRO A 18 -14.14 12.55 -19.31
C PRO A 18 -15.56 11.99 -19.22
N ASN A 19 -15.73 10.74 -19.60
CA ASN A 19 -16.97 9.99 -19.49
C ASN A 19 -17.50 10.12 -18.05
N ILE A 20 -18.57 10.88 -17.84
CA ILE A 20 -19.20 11.07 -16.54
C ILE A 20 -20.10 9.85 -16.32
N GLU A 21 -19.69 8.95 -15.45
CA GLU A 21 -20.52 7.83 -15.03
C GLU A 21 -21.78 8.29 -14.27
N PRO A 22 -22.91 7.55 -14.35
CA PRO A 22 -24.26 8.05 -14.02
C PRO A 22 -24.61 8.13 -12.53
N THR A 23 -23.69 8.19 -11.60
CA THR A 23 -23.98 8.26 -10.15
C THR A 23 -23.80 9.62 -9.52
N GLY A 24 -23.95 10.72 -10.18
CA GLY A 24 -24.05 12.08 -9.59
C GLY A 24 -22.91 12.52 -8.62
N ALA A 25 -22.09 11.62 -8.14
CA ALA A 25 -21.00 11.91 -7.21
C ALA A 25 -19.73 12.35 -7.95
N ARG A 26 -19.18 13.49 -7.57
CA ARG A 26 -17.95 14.03 -8.18
C ARG A 26 -16.74 13.12 -7.87
N PRO A 27 -15.88 12.78 -8.87
CA PRO A 27 -14.68 12.00 -8.62
C PRO A 27 -13.73 12.74 -7.67
N LEU A 28 -12.97 11.99 -6.86
CA LEU A 28 -11.94 12.53 -5.98
C LEU A 28 -10.72 12.94 -6.79
N ILE A 29 -10.57 14.22 -7.04
CA ILE A 29 -9.45 14.82 -7.79
C ILE A 29 -8.80 15.88 -6.90
N ASP A 30 -7.49 15.76 -6.70
CA ASP A 30 -6.76 16.75 -5.90
C ASP A 30 -6.41 18.03 -6.71
N ARG A 31 -5.88 19.02 -5.99
CA ARG A 31 -5.51 20.31 -6.60
C ARG A 31 -4.41 20.24 -7.67
N TYR A 32 -3.76 19.07 -7.83
CA TYR A 32 -2.75 18.81 -8.87
C TYR A 32 -3.31 17.96 -10.02
N GLY A 33 -4.63 17.73 -10.06
CA GLY A 33 -5.29 16.94 -11.09
C GLY A 33 -5.13 15.44 -10.96
N ARG A 34 -4.59 14.92 -9.81
CA ARG A 34 -4.44 13.48 -9.60
C ARG A 34 -5.77 12.89 -9.14
N ARG A 35 -6.29 11.92 -9.90
CA ARG A 35 -7.50 11.16 -9.52
C ARG A 35 -7.16 10.12 -8.47
N ILE A 36 -7.86 10.15 -7.34
CA ILE A 36 -7.72 9.16 -6.27
C ILE A 36 -8.56 7.95 -6.64
N SER A 37 -7.90 6.83 -6.88
CA SER A 37 -8.52 5.57 -7.26
C SER A 37 -8.17 4.41 -6.32
N TYR A 38 -7.37 4.68 -5.28
CA TYR A 38 -6.85 3.66 -4.39
C TYR A 38 -6.92 4.10 -2.92
N LEU A 39 -7.74 3.43 -2.13
CA LEU A 39 -7.85 3.61 -0.69
C LEU A 39 -7.09 2.51 0.05
N ARG A 40 -6.24 2.88 1.00
CA ARG A 40 -5.67 1.96 1.98
C ARG A 40 -6.41 2.14 3.29
N VAL A 41 -6.83 1.05 3.91
CA VAL A 41 -7.62 1.04 5.14
C VAL A 41 -6.84 0.26 6.19
N SER A 42 -6.31 0.97 7.20
CA SER A 42 -5.80 0.35 8.41
C SER A 42 -6.98 -0.08 9.26
N VAL A 43 -7.16 -1.36 9.45
CA VAL A 43 -8.28 -1.91 10.23
C VAL A 43 -7.96 -2.05 11.71
N THR A 44 -6.69 -1.98 12.09
CA THR A 44 -6.20 -2.10 13.47
C THR A 44 -4.79 -1.54 13.58
N ASP A 45 -4.43 -1.03 14.74
CA ASP A 45 -3.05 -0.70 15.12
C ASP A 45 -2.28 -1.91 15.67
N ARG A 46 -2.99 -3.00 16.01
CA ARG A 46 -2.41 -4.20 16.61
C ARG A 46 -1.68 -5.05 15.57
N CYS A 47 -0.56 -5.62 15.99
CA CYS A 47 0.21 -6.59 15.23
C CYS A 47 0.73 -7.67 16.18
N ASP A 48 0.84 -8.88 15.73
CA ASP A 48 1.48 -9.98 16.46
C ASP A 48 3.00 -9.99 16.33
N PHE A 49 3.56 -9.26 15.35
CA PHE A 49 5.00 -9.00 15.21
C PHE A 49 5.40 -7.63 15.77
N ARG A 50 6.73 -7.42 15.93
CA ARG A 50 7.37 -6.17 16.38
C ARG A 50 8.57 -5.86 15.51
N CYS A 51 8.39 -5.83 14.19
CA CYS A 51 9.49 -5.65 13.25
C CYS A 51 10.29 -4.40 13.58
N VAL A 52 11.63 -4.56 13.62
CA VAL A 52 12.60 -3.57 14.08
C VAL A 52 12.55 -2.24 13.34
N TYR A 53 12.08 -2.24 12.10
CA TYR A 53 11.95 -1.05 11.25
C TYR A 53 10.54 -0.44 11.23
N CYS A 54 9.53 -1.11 11.84
CA CYS A 54 8.12 -0.75 11.71
C CYS A 54 7.52 -0.13 12.97
N MET A 55 7.82 -0.68 14.14
CA MET A 55 7.26 -0.21 15.41
C MET A 55 8.18 -0.47 16.58
N SER A 56 7.97 0.26 17.66
CA SER A 56 8.64 0.02 18.95
C SER A 56 8.27 -1.35 19.51
N GLU A 57 9.17 -1.96 20.27
CA GLU A 57 8.91 -3.22 20.97
C GLU A 57 7.79 -3.08 22.00
N HIS A 58 7.76 -1.95 22.70
CA HIS A 58 6.81 -1.62 23.77
C HIS A 58 5.71 -0.67 23.25
N MET A 59 4.90 -1.15 22.29
CA MET A 59 3.77 -0.38 21.76
C MET A 59 2.59 -0.39 22.73
N THR A 60 2.01 0.79 22.97
CA THR A 60 0.68 0.94 23.56
C THR A 60 -0.36 0.98 22.43
N PHE A 61 -1.31 0.07 22.50
CA PHE A 61 -2.37 -0.03 21.48
C PHE A 61 -3.62 0.73 21.89
N LEU A 62 -4.33 1.20 20.89
CA LEU A 62 -5.56 1.95 21.07
C LEU A 62 -6.66 1.12 21.79
N PRO A 63 -7.44 1.75 22.67
CA PRO A 63 -8.64 1.13 23.22
C PRO A 63 -9.69 0.93 22.12
N LYS A 64 -10.54 -0.10 22.28
CA LYS A 64 -11.51 -0.51 21.25
C LYS A 64 -12.47 0.61 20.80
N HIS A 65 -12.87 1.49 21.71
CA HIS A 65 -13.83 2.57 21.41
C HIS A 65 -13.24 3.66 20.50
N GLU A 66 -11.94 3.74 20.40
CA GLU A 66 -11.24 4.66 19.48
C GLU A 66 -11.10 4.09 18.06
N VAL A 67 -11.28 2.79 17.91
CA VAL A 67 -11.17 2.11 16.62
C VAL A 67 -12.55 2.12 15.92
N LEU A 68 -12.57 2.39 14.62
CA LEU A 68 -13.78 2.31 13.80
C LEU A 68 -14.41 0.92 13.87
N SER A 69 -15.74 0.85 13.90
CA SER A 69 -16.48 -0.40 13.70
C SER A 69 -16.38 -0.87 12.25
N PHE A 70 -16.80 -2.10 11.96
CA PHE A 70 -16.83 -2.61 10.59
C PHE A 70 -17.85 -1.88 9.73
N GLU A 71 -18.99 -1.47 10.32
CA GLU A 71 -20.03 -0.68 9.67
C GLU A 71 -19.52 0.71 9.31
N GLU A 72 -18.78 1.36 10.21
CA GLU A 72 -18.17 2.66 9.96
C GLU A 72 -17.14 2.60 8.83
N ILE A 73 -16.29 1.55 8.83
CA ILE A 73 -15.32 1.33 7.74
C ILE A 73 -16.06 1.09 6.42
N ASP A 74 -17.10 0.27 6.40
CA ASP A 74 -17.86 -0.02 5.19
C ASP A 74 -18.58 1.22 4.65
N THR A 75 -19.16 2.05 5.53
CA THR A 75 -19.74 3.35 5.17
C THR A 75 -18.73 4.26 4.49
N ILE A 76 -17.52 4.38 5.06
CA ILE A 76 -16.45 5.18 4.46
C ILE A 76 -16.02 4.59 3.11
N VAL A 77 -15.80 3.28 3.03
CA VAL A 77 -15.42 2.59 1.78
C VAL A 77 -16.48 2.81 0.71
N SER A 78 -17.77 2.68 1.05
CA SER A 78 -18.91 2.92 0.14
C SER A 78 -18.85 4.33 -0.45
N ALA A 79 -18.61 5.36 0.38
CA ALA A 79 -18.48 6.74 -0.07
C ALA A 79 -17.31 6.91 -1.04
N PHE A 80 -16.15 6.29 -0.75
CA PHE A 80 -15.00 6.32 -1.66
C PHE A 80 -15.28 5.60 -2.98
N VAL A 81 -15.96 4.45 -2.97
CA VAL A 81 -16.33 3.71 -4.18
C VAL A 81 -17.30 4.53 -5.03
N ALA A 82 -18.32 5.16 -4.43
CA ALA A 82 -19.24 6.05 -5.11
C ALA A 82 -18.52 7.26 -5.76
N ARG A 83 -17.39 7.71 -5.18
CA ARG A 83 -16.53 8.79 -5.66
C ARG A 83 -15.42 8.32 -6.62
N GLY A 84 -15.47 7.05 -7.09
CA GLY A 84 -14.61 6.51 -8.14
C GLY A 84 -13.33 5.82 -7.66
N VAL A 85 -13.22 5.44 -6.39
CA VAL A 85 -12.16 4.55 -5.92
C VAL A 85 -12.41 3.15 -6.47
N LYS A 86 -11.40 2.58 -7.13
CA LYS A 86 -11.44 1.29 -7.80
C LYS A 86 -10.76 0.17 -7.01
N LYS A 87 -9.93 0.54 -6.05
CA LYS A 87 -9.13 -0.41 -5.30
C LYS A 87 -9.14 -0.09 -3.81
N VAL A 88 -9.40 -1.12 -3.01
CA VAL A 88 -9.25 -1.08 -1.54
C VAL A 88 -8.16 -2.06 -1.12
N ARG A 89 -7.28 -1.60 -0.23
CA ARG A 89 -6.31 -2.46 0.43
C ARG A 89 -6.52 -2.43 1.93
N LEU A 90 -6.84 -3.58 2.50
CA LEU A 90 -6.85 -3.76 3.93
C LEU A 90 -5.43 -3.94 4.45
N THR A 91 -5.14 -3.25 5.53
CA THR A 91 -3.83 -3.22 6.19
C THR A 91 -4.04 -2.92 7.67
N GLY A 92 -3.01 -2.52 8.37
CA GLY A 92 -3.05 -2.16 9.78
C GLY A 92 -1.67 -2.29 10.38
N GLY A 93 -1.59 -2.68 11.65
CA GLY A 93 -0.46 -3.47 12.10
C GLY A 93 -0.49 -4.79 11.34
N GLU A 94 -1.27 -5.78 11.81
CA GLU A 94 -1.62 -6.96 11.02
C GLU A 94 -3.16 -7.06 10.90
N PRO A 95 -3.74 -6.95 9.69
CA PRO A 95 -5.20 -6.93 9.55
C PRO A 95 -5.87 -8.22 10.03
N LEU A 96 -5.22 -9.38 9.85
CA LEU A 96 -5.80 -10.67 10.17
C LEU A 96 -5.82 -11.01 11.68
N VAL A 97 -5.18 -10.20 12.55
CA VAL A 97 -5.32 -10.35 14.01
C VAL A 97 -6.57 -9.65 14.55
N ARG A 98 -7.22 -8.78 13.76
CA ARG A 98 -8.47 -8.16 14.20
C ARG A 98 -9.54 -9.23 14.29
N ARG A 99 -10.17 -9.32 15.48
CA ARG A 99 -11.24 -10.30 15.71
C ARG A 99 -12.36 -10.09 14.69
N ASP A 100 -12.91 -11.18 14.18
CA ASP A 100 -14.03 -11.25 13.23
C ASP A 100 -13.77 -10.46 11.92
N ILE A 101 -12.50 -10.27 11.53
CA ILE A 101 -12.08 -9.49 10.35
C ILE A 101 -12.74 -9.96 9.04
N MET A 102 -13.10 -11.24 8.96
CA MET A 102 -13.74 -11.79 7.75
C MET A 102 -15.10 -11.15 7.47
N GLU A 103 -15.85 -10.71 8.49
CA GLU A 103 -17.10 -9.96 8.31
C GLU A 103 -16.86 -8.66 7.52
N LEU A 104 -15.79 -7.93 7.84
CA LEU A 104 -15.41 -6.73 7.09
C LEU A 104 -14.95 -7.06 5.67
N VAL A 105 -14.13 -8.11 5.51
CA VAL A 105 -13.64 -8.52 4.18
C VAL A 105 -14.81 -8.88 3.26
N GLU A 106 -15.82 -9.60 3.77
CA GLU A 106 -17.02 -9.97 3.04
C GLU A 106 -17.89 -8.74 2.69
N LYS A 107 -18.10 -7.81 3.65
CA LYS A 107 -18.78 -6.53 3.37
C LYS A 107 -18.11 -5.75 2.24
N ILE A 108 -16.80 -5.54 2.32
CA ILE A 108 -16.04 -4.82 1.28
C ILE A 108 -16.02 -5.61 -0.04
N GLY A 109 -15.95 -6.95 0.03
CA GLY A 109 -16.08 -7.83 -1.12
C GLY A 109 -17.41 -7.66 -1.87
N GLY A 110 -18.49 -7.32 -1.17
CA GLY A 110 -19.79 -7.03 -1.74
C GLY A 110 -19.80 -5.82 -2.69
N HIS A 111 -18.84 -4.90 -2.61
CA HIS A 111 -18.71 -3.78 -3.55
C HIS A 111 -18.03 -4.17 -4.88
N LEU A 112 -17.43 -5.38 -4.98
CA LEU A 112 -16.80 -5.84 -6.22
C LEU A 112 -17.83 -5.94 -7.35
N GLY A 113 -17.52 -5.35 -8.50
CA GLY A 113 -18.42 -5.24 -9.63
C GLY A 113 -19.48 -4.13 -9.51
N GLN A 114 -19.58 -3.46 -8.34
CA GLN A 114 -20.48 -2.33 -8.10
C GLN A 114 -19.69 -1.00 -7.97
N GLY A 115 -18.64 -0.86 -8.74
CA GLY A 115 -17.74 0.30 -8.71
C GLY A 115 -16.35 -0.04 -8.20
N LEU A 116 -16.20 -0.98 -7.27
CA LEU A 116 -14.91 -1.51 -6.81
C LEU A 116 -14.42 -2.62 -7.76
N GLU A 117 -13.15 -2.58 -8.11
CA GLU A 117 -12.53 -3.56 -9.03
C GLU A 117 -11.61 -4.54 -8.30
N GLU A 118 -10.97 -4.11 -7.22
CA GLU A 118 -10.00 -4.94 -6.49
C GLU A 118 -10.07 -4.71 -4.97
N VAL A 119 -10.17 -5.82 -4.24
CA VAL A 119 -9.86 -5.91 -2.80
C VAL A 119 -8.57 -6.70 -2.64
N THR A 120 -7.63 -6.18 -1.85
CA THR A 120 -6.35 -6.83 -1.57
C THR A 120 -5.93 -6.57 -0.12
N LEU A 121 -5.01 -7.38 0.40
CA LEU A 121 -4.45 -7.20 1.73
C LEU A 121 -2.93 -7.02 1.66
N THR A 122 -2.39 -6.29 2.66
CA THR A 122 -0.99 -6.43 3.11
C THR A 122 -1.02 -7.14 4.45
N THR A 123 -0.28 -8.23 4.58
CA THR A 123 -0.25 -9.09 5.77
C THR A 123 1.17 -9.61 6.03
N ASN A 124 1.47 -9.89 7.28
CA ASN A 124 2.70 -10.57 7.66
C ASN A 124 2.64 -12.11 7.45
N GLY A 125 1.47 -12.63 7.08
CA GLY A 125 1.28 -14.04 6.73
C GLY A 125 0.99 -14.98 7.90
N SER A 126 1.22 -14.58 9.15
CA SER A 126 1.11 -15.45 10.35
C SER A 126 -0.27 -16.09 10.53
N GLN A 127 -1.34 -15.43 10.06
CA GLN A 127 -2.72 -15.89 10.23
C GLN A 127 -3.34 -16.44 8.92
N LEU A 128 -2.57 -16.53 7.84
CA LEU A 128 -3.11 -16.89 6.52
C LEU A 128 -3.65 -18.31 6.46
N ARG A 129 -3.02 -19.29 7.13
CA ARG A 129 -3.52 -20.67 7.18
C ARG A 129 -5.00 -20.71 7.59
N LYS A 130 -5.38 -19.88 8.55
CA LYS A 130 -6.77 -19.79 9.04
C LYS A 130 -7.71 -19.08 8.08
N HIS A 131 -7.22 -18.08 7.34
CA HIS A 131 -8.09 -17.13 6.64
C HIS A 131 -8.07 -17.24 5.11
N ALA A 132 -7.09 -17.91 4.50
CA ALA A 132 -6.87 -17.95 3.06
C ALA A 132 -8.12 -18.34 2.24
N GLY A 133 -8.78 -19.43 2.61
CA GLY A 133 -10.00 -19.88 1.94
C GLY A 133 -11.16 -18.88 2.05
N GLY A 134 -11.30 -18.23 3.21
CA GLY A 134 -12.30 -17.17 3.42
C GLY A 134 -12.02 -15.94 2.55
N LEU A 135 -10.76 -15.50 2.52
CA LEU A 135 -10.32 -14.38 1.67
C LEU A 135 -10.62 -14.62 0.19
N ALA A 136 -10.32 -15.82 -0.31
CA ALA A 136 -10.62 -16.21 -1.69
C ALA A 136 -12.14 -16.16 -1.98
N ARG A 137 -12.97 -16.73 -1.09
CA ARG A 137 -14.44 -16.69 -1.24
C ARG A 137 -15.01 -15.27 -1.19
N ALA A 138 -14.43 -14.38 -0.39
CA ALA A 138 -14.83 -12.97 -0.33
C ALA A 138 -14.37 -12.14 -1.54
N GLY A 139 -13.74 -12.76 -2.56
CA GLY A 139 -13.33 -12.11 -3.79
C GLY A 139 -11.95 -11.45 -3.76
N VAL A 140 -11.18 -11.64 -2.71
CA VAL A 140 -9.75 -11.25 -2.70
C VAL A 140 -9.02 -12.13 -3.70
N LYS A 141 -8.32 -11.51 -4.64
CA LYS A 141 -7.58 -12.23 -5.70
C LYS A 141 -6.07 -12.23 -5.50
N ARG A 142 -5.56 -11.28 -4.69
CA ARG A 142 -4.13 -11.09 -4.51
C ARG A 142 -3.79 -10.63 -3.11
N LEU A 143 -2.69 -11.18 -2.59
CA LEU A 143 -2.09 -10.78 -1.31
C LEU A 143 -0.72 -10.14 -1.52
N ASN A 144 -0.37 -9.20 -0.65
CA ASN A 144 1.00 -8.73 -0.49
C ASN A 144 1.46 -9.24 0.88
N ILE A 145 2.42 -10.14 0.89
CA ILE A 145 2.90 -10.77 2.12
C ILE A 145 4.28 -10.19 2.43
N SER A 146 4.42 -9.63 3.63
CA SER A 146 5.70 -9.09 4.11
C SER A 146 6.56 -10.23 4.60
N LEU A 147 7.72 -10.42 3.95
CA LEU A 147 8.71 -11.44 4.31
C LEU A 147 10.10 -10.90 3.96
N ASP A 148 10.92 -10.64 4.97
CA ASP A 148 12.20 -9.94 4.83
C ASP A 148 13.40 -10.89 4.80
N THR A 149 13.22 -12.17 5.09
CA THR A 149 14.26 -13.20 5.13
C THR A 149 13.64 -14.59 5.05
N LEU A 150 14.42 -15.58 4.60
CA LEU A 150 14.09 -17.01 4.66
C LEU A 150 14.84 -17.73 5.79
N ASP A 151 15.78 -17.06 6.44
CA ASP A 151 16.53 -17.59 7.59
C ASP A 151 15.73 -17.42 8.89
N GLU A 152 15.57 -18.51 9.66
CA GLU A 152 14.74 -18.53 10.88
C GLU A 152 15.31 -17.64 12.00
N ALA A 153 16.61 -17.63 12.18
CA ALA A 153 17.25 -16.82 13.21
C ALA A 153 17.10 -15.33 12.90
N ARG A 154 17.42 -14.94 11.66
CA ARG A 154 17.27 -13.57 11.16
C ARG A 154 15.80 -13.11 11.15
N PHE A 155 14.87 -14.02 10.82
CA PHE A 155 13.44 -13.73 10.91
C PHE A 155 13.02 -13.38 12.34
N THR A 156 13.51 -14.13 13.32
CA THR A 156 13.25 -13.84 14.74
C THR A 156 13.86 -12.51 15.17
N GLU A 157 15.07 -12.18 14.73
CA GLU A 157 15.73 -10.91 15.01
C GLU A 157 14.94 -9.73 14.41
N ILE A 158 14.52 -9.82 13.14
CA ILE A 158 13.77 -8.77 12.45
C ILE A 158 12.37 -8.59 13.05
N THR A 159 11.65 -9.67 13.31
CA THR A 159 10.23 -9.62 13.74
C THR A 159 10.05 -9.60 15.26
N ARG A 160 11.06 -9.97 16.03
CA ARG A 160 11.11 -10.13 17.50
C ARG A 160 10.14 -11.17 18.05
N ARG A 161 9.01 -11.40 17.45
CA ARG A 161 7.92 -12.29 17.95
C ARG A 161 7.40 -13.28 16.93
N GLY A 162 7.82 -13.17 15.67
CA GLY A 162 7.33 -14.01 14.59
C GLY A 162 7.97 -15.40 14.59
N ARG A 163 7.25 -16.37 13.99
CA ARG A 163 7.76 -17.69 13.63
C ARG A 163 7.67 -17.82 12.10
N ILE A 164 8.79 -18.03 11.45
CA ILE A 164 8.82 -18.13 9.98
C ILE A 164 8.00 -19.31 9.46
N ALA A 165 7.96 -20.42 10.20
CA ALA A 165 7.20 -21.60 9.84
C ALA A 165 5.69 -21.28 9.68
N ASP A 166 5.12 -20.44 10.56
CA ASP A 166 3.71 -20.04 10.49
C ASP A 166 3.43 -19.18 9.25
N VAL A 167 4.40 -18.36 8.85
CA VAL A 167 4.30 -17.50 7.64
C VAL A 167 4.38 -18.34 6.39
N LEU A 168 5.34 -19.26 6.29
CA LEU A 168 5.52 -20.15 5.14
C LEU A 168 4.30 -21.07 4.96
N ASP A 169 3.80 -21.66 6.06
CA ASP A 169 2.55 -22.42 6.06
C ASP A 169 1.33 -21.59 5.60
N GLY A 170 1.26 -20.35 6.05
CA GLY A 170 0.24 -19.39 5.60
C GLY A 170 0.35 -19.04 4.12
N ILE A 171 1.57 -18.89 3.59
CA ILE A 171 1.82 -18.68 2.16
C ILE A 171 1.34 -19.88 1.34
N ASP A 172 1.66 -21.09 1.79
CA ASP A 172 1.22 -22.32 1.12
C ASP A 172 -0.31 -22.43 1.10
N ALA A 173 -0.98 -22.16 2.24
CA ALA A 173 -2.45 -22.12 2.29
C ALA A 173 -3.06 -21.08 1.35
N ALA A 174 -2.43 -19.91 1.21
CA ALA A 174 -2.90 -18.87 0.29
C ALA A 174 -2.75 -19.30 -1.17
N ALA A 175 -1.65 -19.96 -1.52
CA ALA A 175 -1.43 -20.52 -2.85
C ALA A 175 -2.43 -21.64 -3.17
N GLU A 176 -2.67 -22.57 -2.23
CA GLU A 176 -3.67 -23.65 -2.32
C GLU A 176 -5.09 -23.08 -2.54
N ALA A 177 -5.42 -21.93 -1.90
CA ALA A 177 -6.69 -21.24 -2.09
C ALA A 177 -6.79 -20.47 -3.41
N GLY A 178 -5.78 -20.52 -4.29
CA GLY A 178 -5.77 -19.86 -5.60
C GLY A 178 -5.50 -18.34 -5.54
N LEU A 179 -5.02 -17.82 -4.40
CA LEU A 179 -4.67 -16.41 -4.25
C LEU A 179 -3.33 -16.11 -4.93
N LYS A 180 -3.28 -15.06 -5.72
CA LYS A 180 -1.99 -14.57 -6.26
C LYS A 180 -1.16 -13.95 -5.14
N ILE A 181 0.10 -14.35 -5.07
CA ILE A 181 1.00 -13.92 -4.01
C ILE A 181 2.06 -12.98 -4.57
N LYS A 182 2.30 -11.91 -3.82
CA LYS A 182 3.40 -11.01 -4.01
C LYS A 182 4.15 -10.85 -2.69
N ILE A 183 5.42 -11.19 -2.68
CA ILE A 183 6.29 -10.98 -1.52
C ILE A 183 6.76 -9.53 -1.52
N ASN A 184 6.64 -8.86 -0.40
CA ASN A 184 7.22 -7.56 -0.14
C ASN A 184 8.38 -7.73 0.84
N MET A 185 9.57 -7.26 0.46
CA MET A 185 10.78 -7.32 1.28
C MET A 185 11.33 -5.90 1.46
N VAL A 186 11.50 -5.46 2.70
CA VAL A 186 12.24 -4.24 3.01
C VAL A 186 13.73 -4.57 2.92
N ALA A 187 14.41 -3.96 1.97
CA ALA A 187 15.84 -4.19 1.76
C ALA A 187 16.66 -3.34 2.74
N MET A 188 17.47 -3.99 3.56
CA MET A 188 18.25 -3.36 4.62
C MET A 188 19.73 -3.78 4.55
N ARG A 189 20.61 -2.78 4.44
CA ARG A 189 22.06 -2.96 4.41
C ARG A 189 22.55 -3.62 5.72
N GLY A 190 23.41 -4.62 5.61
CA GLY A 190 23.96 -5.32 6.76
C GLY A 190 22.97 -6.17 7.55
N VAL A 191 21.70 -6.23 7.13
CA VAL A 191 20.65 -7.02 7.80
C VAL A 191 20.17 -8.18 6.93
N ASN A 192 19.71 -7.91 5.70
CA ASN A 192 19.17 -8.94 4.81
C ASN A 192 19.55 -8.73 3.33
N GLU A 193 20.51 -7.87 3.03
CA GLU A 193 20.92 -7.59 1.65
C GLU A 193 21.53 -8.80 0.92
N ASP A 194 22.10 -9.74 1.66
CA ASP A 194 22.65 -11.00 1.18
C ASP A 194 21.57 -12.03 0.82
N GLU A 195 20.37 -11.88 1.35
CA GLU A 195 19.23 -12.77 1.08
C GLU A 195 18.33 -12.34 -0.08
N ILE A 196 18.60 -11.20 -0.70
CA ILE A 196 17.76 -10.69 -1.80
C ILE A 196 17.76 -11.64 -2.99
N GLU A 197 18.91 -12.18 -3.38
CA GLU A 197 19.00 -13.16 -4.46
C GLU A 197 18.37 -14.52 -4.08
N PRO A 198 18.63 -15.12 -2.91
CA PRO A 198 17.90 -16.30 -2.44
C PRO A 198 16.39 -16.09 -2.42
N MET A 199 15.90 -14.95 -1.92
CA MET A 199 14.48 -14.60 -1.90
C MET A 199 13.91 -14.47 -3.32
N LEU A 200 14.65 -13.87 -4.26
CA LEU A 200 14.27 -13.77 -5.67
C LEU A 200 14.04 -15.16 -6.28
N HIS A 201 15.02 -16.05 -6.14
CA HIS A 201 14.91 -17.42 -6.64
C HIS A 201 13.77 -18.19 -5.98
N TRP A 202 13.63 -18.11 -4.66
CA TRP A 202 12.57 -18.78 -3.90
C TRP A 202 11.18 -18.33 -4.34
N ALA A 203 10.98 -17.00 -4.48
CA ALA A 203 9.71 -16.43 -4.87
C ALA A 203 9.34 -16.82 -6.32
N HIS A 204 10.27 -16.68 -7.26
CA HIS A 204 10.03 -16.96 -8.66
C HIS A 204 9.82 -18.44 -8.93
N ALA A 205 10.56 -19.35 -8.25
CA ALA A 205 10.35 -20.80 -8.36
C ALA A 205 8.93 -21.23 -7.94
N ARG A 206 8.25 -20.41 -7.09
CA ARG A 206 6.87 -20.63 -6.64
C ARG A 206 5.84 -19.85 -7.45
N GLY A 207 6.26 -19.13 -8.50
CA GLY A 207 5.40 -18.27 -9.30
C GLY A 207 4.94 -16.98 -8.60
N PHE A 208 5.64 -16.57 -7.55
CA PHE A 208 5.35 -15.34 -6.82
C PHE A 208 6.15 -14.16 -7.38
N GLY A 209 5.56 -12.96 -7.36
CA GLY A 209 6.32 -11.75 -7.62
C GLY A 209 7.07 -11.30 -6.37
N LEU A 210 8.29 -10.78 -6.53
CA LEU A 210 9.03 -10.12 -5.46
C LEU A 210 8.94 -8.61 -5.61
N THR A 211 8.80 -7.87 -4.50
CA THR A 211 8.89 -6.40 -4.48
C THR A 211 9.83 -5.97 -3.37
N LEU A 212 10.90 -5.30 -3.75
CA LEU A 212 11.88 -4.71 -2.85
C LEU A 212 11.44 -3.28 -2.51
N ILE A 213 11.61 -2.89 -1.25
CA ILE A 213 11.11 -1.62 -0.70
C ILE A 213 12.25 -0.93 0.07
N GLU A 214 12.50 0.34 -0.22
CA GLU A 214 13.40 1.18 0.58
C GLU A 214 12.84 1.44 1.98
N GLY A 215 13.70 1.40 2.99
CA GLY A 215 13.39 1.88 4.34
C GLY A 215 12.99 3.36 4.33
N MET A 216 12.01 3.72 5.15
CA MET A 216 11.49 5.11 5.26
C MET A 216 11.64 5.64 6.68
N PRO A 217 11.89 6.95 6.88
CA PRO A 217 12.08 7.56 8.19
C PRO A 217 10.75 7.83 8.91
N LEU A 218 10.01 6.78 9.29
CA LEU A 218 8.70 6.86 9.94
C LEU A 218 8.73 6.25 11.35
N GLY A 219 8.18 6.97 12.32
CA GLY A 219 8.09 6.56 13.72
C GLY A 219 9.45 6.32 14.38
N GLU A 220 9.49 6.22 15.68
CA GLU A 220 10.68 5.79 16.42
C GLU A 220 10.81 4.27 16.37
N VAL A 221 11.96 3.76 15.96
CA VAL A 221 12.24 2.33 15.79
C VAL A 221 13.60 1.96 16.39
N GLY A 222 13.83 0.67 16.59
CA GLY A 222 15.01 0.15 17.27
C GLY A 222 16.25 -0.08 16.39
N ILE A 223 16.30 0.51 15.17
CA ILE A 223 17.45 0.37 14.27
C ILE A 223 17.95 1.73 13.80
N ASP A 224 19.25 1.83 13.52
CA ASP A 224 19.81 2.98 12.81
C ASP A 224 19.39 2.91 11.33
N ARG A 225 18.52 3.84 10.94
CA ARG A 225 17.99 3.89 9.57
C ARG A 225 19.01 4.32 8.54
N VAL A 226 19.97 5.16 8.93
CA VAL A 226 21.01 5.66 8.02
C VAL A 226 21.97 4.53 7.67
N ASP A 227 22.38 3.75 8.70
CA ASP A 227 23.29 2.62 8.50
C ASP A 227 22.64 1.48 7.72
N THR A 228 21.34 1.21 7.98
CA THR A 228 20.62 0.13 7.33
C THR A 228 19.97 0.53 6.00
N TYR A 229 20.04 1.80 5.61
CA TYR A 229 19.50 2.25 4.34
C TYR A 229 20.24 1.63 3.14
N LEU A 230 19.48 0.97 2.27
CA LEU A 230 19.99 0.41 1.01
C LEU A 230 19.22 1.06 -0.16
N PRO A 231 19.88 1.96 -0.93
CA PRO A 231 19.25 2.54 -2.12
C PRO A 231 18.94 1.46 -3.14
N LEU A 232 17.67 1.34 -3.54
CA LEU A 232 17.30 0.30 -4.51
C LEU A 232 17.86 0.54 -5.91
N LYS A 233 18.32 1.75 -6.22
CA LYS A 233 19.07 2.00 -7.45
C LYS A 233 20.37 1.20 -7.47
N GLU A 234 21.15 1.26 -6.38
CA GLU A 234 22.38 0.49 -6.21
C GLU A 234 22.11 -1.02 -6.29
N LEU A 235 21.06 -1.46 -5.59
CA LEU A 235 20.67 -2.87 -5.60
C LEU A 235 20.26 -3.35 -7.00
N ARG A 236 19.52 -2.52 -7.75
CA ARG A 236 19.11 -2.85 -9.11
C ARG A 236 20.33 -2.99 -10.03
N GLU A 237 21.33 -2.12 -9.91
CA GLU A 237 22.62 -2.22 -10.64
C GLU A 237 23.37 -3.51 -10.28
N ARG A 238 23.40 -3.88 -9.00
CA ARG A 238 23.99 -5.16 -8.53
C ARG A 238 23.28 -6.39 -9.14
N LEU A 239 21.94 -6.36 -9.19
CA LEU A 239 21.17 -7.43 -9.82
C LEU A 239 21.39 -7.47 -11.34
N GLN A 240 21.49 -6.32 -12.01
CA GLN A 240 21.76 -6.25 -13.46
C GLN A 240 23.16 -6.78 -13.85
N ALA A 241 24.11 -6.80 -12.92
CA ALA A 241 25.42 -7.42 -13.16
C ALA A 241 25.36 -8.96 -13.24
N LYS A 242 24.28 -9.58 -12.74
CA LYS A 242 24.10 -11.04 -12.65
C LYS A 242 22.91 -11.56 -13.47
N TYR A 243 21.90 -10.74 -13.66
CA TYR A 243 20.60 -11.10 -14.27
C TYR A 243 20.24 -10.14 -15.38
N THR A 244 19.54 -10.65 -16.38
CA THR A 244 18.91 -9.84 -17.42
C THR A 244 17.59 -9.26 -16.88
N LEU A 245 17.59 -7.97 -16.56
CA LEU A 245 16.41 -7.24 -16.09
C LEU A 245 15.75 -6.47 -17.25
N GLU A 246 14.61 -6.93 -17.72
CA GLU A 246 13.86 -6.30 -18.81
C GLU A 246 12.74 -5.41 -18.23
N PRO A 247 12.75 -4.08 -18.50
CA PRO A 247 11.71 -3.18 -18.05
C PRO A 247 10.32 -3.61 -18.57
N THR A 248 9.30 -3.61 -17.70
CA THR A 248 7.95 -4.03 -18.08
C THR A 248 6.92 -2.90 -17.96
N SER A 249 5.82 -3.00 -18.73
CA SER A 249 4.63 -2.18 -18.55
C SER A 249 3.73 -2.68 -17.41
N HIS A 250 4.09 -3.78 -16.75
CA HIS A 250 3.30 -4.36 -15.66
C HIS A 250 3.06 -3.33 -14.55
N ARG A 251 1.82 -3.19 -14.12
CA ARG A 251 1.41 -2.30 -13.02
C ARG A 251 0.42 -3.01 -12.11
N THR A 252 0.53 -2.76 -10.82
CA THR A 252 -0.39 -3.29 -9.81
C THR A 252 -1.22 -2.19 -9.14
N GLY A 253 -1.32 -1.01 -9.78
CA GLY A 253 -2.00 0.17 -9.24
C GLY A 253 -1.30 0.80 -8.02
N GLY A 254 -0.11 0.30 -7.66
CA GLY A 254 0.76 0.82 -6.60
C GLY A 254 1.99 1.54 -7.16
N PRO A 255 2.96 1.92 -6.30
CA PRO A 255 4.15 2.67 -6.69
C PRO A 255 5.25 1.81 -7.30
N ALA A 256 5.17 0.49 -7.22
CA ALA A 256 6.22 -0.41 -7.70
C ALA A 256 6.42 -0.29 -9.21
N ARG A 257 7.67 -0.20 -9.63
CA ARG A 257 8.12 -0.38 -11.01
C ARG A 257 8.69 -1.77 -11.14
N TYR A 258 8.35 -2.48 -12.20
CA TYR A 258 8.68 -3.89 -12.35
C TYR A 258 9.62 -4.10 -13.52
N ASP A 259 10.64 -4.95 -13.28
CA ASP A 259 11.45 -5.58 -14.30
C ASP A 259 11.13 -7.08 -14.34
N TYR A 260 11.19 -7.68 -15.52
CA TYR A 260 11.15 -9.11 -15.70
C TYR A 260 12.58 -9.66 -15.61
N VAL A 261 12.77 -10.73 -14.85
CA VAL A 261 14.07 -11.39 -14.66
C VAL A 261 14.08 -12.65 -15.52
N THR A 262 14.83 -12.61 -16.62
CA THR A 262 14.84 -13.66 -17.64
C THR A 262 15.27 -15.02 -17.08
N GLU A 263 16.33 -15.06 -16.27
CA GLU A 263 16.92 -16.30 -15.74
C GLU A 263 16.01 -17.01 -14.74
N THR A 264 15.13 -16.29 -14.07
CA THR A 264 14.21 -16.86 -13.06
C THR A 264 12.76 -16.85 -13.48
N ASN A 265 12.46 -16.34 -14.69
CA ASN A 265 11.11 -16.27 -15.28
C ASN A 265 10.08 -15.60 -14.33
N GLY A 266 10.44 -14.45 -13.75
CA GLY A 266 9.59 -13.79 -12.77
C GLY A 266 9.71 -12.28 -12.75
N LEU A 267 8.86 -11.62 -11.96
CA LEU A 267 8.82 -10.17 -11.82
C LEU A 267 9.48 -9.72 -10.53
N VAL A 268 10.44 -8.80 -10.63
CA VAL A 268 10.97 -8.04 -9.51
C VAL A 268 10.48 -6.59 -9.57
N GLY A 269 9.89 -6.11 -8.48
CA GLY A 269 9.39 -4.74 -8.34
C GLY A 269 10.27 -3.92 -7.41
N PHE A 270 10.36 -2.63 -7.67
CA PHE A 270 11.11 -1.68 -6.86
C PHE A 270 10.18 -0.56 -6.38
N ILE A 271 10.13 -0.32 -5.07
CA ILE A 271 9.45 0.80 -4.43
C ILE A 271 10.53 1.70 -3.82
N THR A 272 10.75 2.84 -4.44
CA THR A 272 11.87 3.75 -4.24
C THR A 272 11.41 5.12 -3.72
N PRO A 273 10.81 5.22 -2.51
CA PRO A 273 10.31 6.49 -2.01
C PRO A 273 11.44 7.51 -1.75
N MET A 274 12.64 7.05 -1.42
CA MET A 274 13.77 7.89 -1.07
C MET A 274 14.62 8.25 -2.30
N SER A 275 15.02 7.25 -3.09
CA SER A 275 15.95 7.45 -4.22
C SER A 275 15.26 7.91 -5.51
N HIS A 276 13.97 7.62 -5.71
CA HIS A 276 13.19 8.06 -6.85
C HIS A 276 11.71 8.12 -6.51
N ASN A 277 11.23 9.28 -6.09
CA ASN A 277 9.84 9.43 -5.66
C ASN A 277 8.85 9.28 -6.82
N PHE A 278 7.62 8.88 -6.48
CA PHE A 278 6.51 8.63 -7.41
C PHE A 278 5.28 9.51 -7.06
N CYS A 279 5.51 10.66 -6.44
CA CYS A 279 4.47 11.52 -5.89
C CYS A 279 3.60 12.15 -6.98
N GLU A 280 4.16 12.46 -8.15
CA GLU A 280 3.42 13.09 -9.26
C GLU A 280 2.25 12.25 -9.76
N SER A 281 2.35 10.93 -9.72
CA SER A 281 1.29 9.99 -10.13
C SER A 281 0.56 9.34 -8.95
N CYS A 282 0.67 9.91 -7.74
CA CYS A 282 0.12 9.30 -6.54
C CYS A 282 -1.42 9.38 -6.49
N ASN A 283 -2.07 8.26 -6.68
CA ASN A 283 -3.52 8.07 -6.69
C ASN A 283 -4.08 7.56 -5.34
N ARG A 284 -3.33 7.67 -4.23
CA ARG A 284 -3.63 6.98 -2.97
C ARG A 284 -3.91 7.94 -1.83
N VAL A 285 -4.81 7.48 -0.93
CA VAL A 285 -5.03 8.03 0.41
C VAL A 285 -5.09 6.89 1.43
N ARG A 286 -4.97 7.20 2.72
CA ARG A 286 -4.85 6.23 3.80
C ARG A 286 -5.80 6.54 4.93
N LEU A 287 -6.73 5.65 5.21
CA LEU A 287 -7.60 5.68 6.38
C LEU A 287 -6.94 4.91 7.52
N THR A 288 -6.81 5.53 8.68
CA THR A 288 -6.35 4.87 9.91
C THR A 288 -7.47 4.09 10.58
N ALA A 289 -7.12 3.21 11.51
CA ALA A 289 -8.08 2.49 12.34
C ALA A 289 -8.97 3.43 13.20
N THR A 290 -8.51 4.66 13.47
CA THR A 290 -9.24 5.69 14.21
C THR A 290 -10.12 6.59 13.34
N GLY A 291 -10.13 6.39 12.02
CA GLY A 291 -10.95 7.18 11.10
C GLY A 291 -10.29 8.46 10.57
N GLN A 292 -9.02 8.67 10.87
CA GLN A 292 -8.26 9.77 10.27
C GLN A 292 -7.82 9.40 8.86
N LEU A 293 -8.09 10.28 7.90
CA LEU A 293 -7.68 10.12 6.51
C LEU A 293 -6.43 10.95 6.24
N TYR A 294 -5.30 10.28 5.99
CA TYR A 294 -4.05 10.91 5.56
C TYR A 294 -3.95 10.89 4.03
N MET A 295 -3.67 12.04 3.44
CA MET A 295 -3.53 12.20 1.99
C MET A 295 -2.15 11.77 1.50
N CYS A 296 -1.15 11.77 2.37
CA CYS A 296 0.22 11.34 2.09
C CYS A 296 0.77 10.49 3.24
N LEU A 297 1.66 9.54 2.93
CA LEU A 297 2.37 8.77 3.96
C LEU A 297 3.38 9.62 4.72
N GLY A 298 4.06 10.53 4.02
CA GLY A 298 5.13 11.36 4.55
C GLY A 298 4.71 12.79 4.88
N GLN A 299 3.44 13.03 5.24
CA GLN A 299 2.93 14.33 5.69
C GLN A 299 1.87 14.10 6.77
N ASP A 300 1.67 15.09 7.64
CA ASP A 300 0.71 15.01 8.76
C ASP A 300 -0.67 15.60 8.45
N ASP A 301 -0.85 16.21 7.27
CA ASP A 301 -2.16 16.69 6.85
C ASP A 301 -3.18 15.56 6.84
N MET A 302 -4.29 15.75 7.57
CA MET A 302 -5.35 14.75 7.70
C MET A 302 -6.73 15.41 7.84
N VAL A 303 -7.77 14.61 7.63
CA VAL A 303 -9.16 14.93 7.98
C VAL A 303 -9.73 13.83 8.87
N ASP A 304 -10.68 14.17 9.75
CA ASP A 304 -11.31 13.22 10.66
C ASP A 304 -12.65 12.73 10.09
N LEU A 305 -12.62 11.57 9.41
CA LEU A 305 -13.83 10.96 8.86
C LEU A 305 -14.71 10.31 9.95
N ARG A 306 -14.13 9.93 11.10
CA ARG A 306 -14.90 9.40 12.22
C ARG A 306 -15.83 10.46 12.80
N ALA A 307 -15.32 11.67 13.02
CA ALA A 307 -16.15 12.78 13.47
C ALA A 307 -17.25 13.10 12.45
N ALA A 308 -16.94 13.08 11.15
CA ALA A 308 -17.90 13.31 10.09
C ALA A 308 -19.07 12.30 10.09
N ILE A 309 -18.80 11.00 10.35
CA ILE A 309 -19.86 9.98 10.35
C ILE A 309 -20.60 9.87 11.69
N ARG A 310 -19.95 10.19 12.84
CA ARG A 310 -20.57 10.07 14.16
C ARG A 310 -21.35 11.31 14.57
N GLU A 311 -20.86 12.49 14.24
CA GLU A 311 -21.32 13.78 14.73
C GLU A 311 -21.87 14.66 13.61
N GLY A 312 -21.44 14.41 12.36
CA GLY A 312 -21.88 15.15 11.17
C GLY A 312 -23.25 14.73 10.70
N GLY A 313 -23.99 15.68 10.15
CA GLY A 313 -25.27 15.42 9.50
C GLY A 313 -25.10 14.84 8.09
N PRO A 314 -26.21 14.70 7.33
CA PRO A 314 -26.17 14.26 5.93
C PRO A 314 -25.20 15.10 5.10
N GLY A 315 -24.31 14.45 4.34
CA GLY A 315 -23.31 15.11 3.49
C GLY A 315 -21.99 15.49 4.18
N ALA A 316 -21.88 15.35 5.51
CA ALA A 316 -20.64 15.70 6.22
C ALA A 316 -19.44 14.87 5.75
N LEU A 317 -19.63 13.57 5.49
CA LEU A 317 -18.58 12.70 4.96
C LEU A 317 -18.10 13.17 3.57
N ASP A 318 -19.00 13.52 2.67
CA ASP A 318 -18.66 14.02 1.34
C ASP A 318 -17.90 15.35 1.40
N ALA A 319 -18.32 16.26 2.29
CA ALA A 319 -17.65 17.53 2.51
C ALA A 319 -16.20 17.33 3.02
N GLU A 320 -15.98 16.39 3.95
CA GLU A 320 -14.64 16.06 4.42
C GLU A 320 -13.78 15.37 3.33
N LEU A 321 -14.36 14.55 2.46
CA LEU A 321 -13.66 14.00 1.32
C LEU A 321 -13.23 15.08 0.33
N ASP A 322 -14.06 16.07 0.06
CA ASP A 322 -13.70 17.22 -0.77
C ASP A 322 -12.59 18.05 -0.11
N ARG A 323 -12.69 18.32 1.20
CA ARG A 323 -11.65 19.02 1.97
C ARG A 323 -10.32 18.26 1.91
N ALA A 324 -10.33 16.94 2.04
CA ALA A 324 -9.15 16.09 1.92
C ALA A 324 -8.43 16.27 0.57
N MET A 325 -9.18 16.41 -0.53
CA MET A 325 -8.59 16.61 -1.85
C MET A 325 -7.86 17.96 -1.96
N LEU A 326 -8.36 19.00 -1.31
CA LEU A 326 -7.69 20.29 -1.26
C LEU A 326 -6.41 20.27 -0.42
N LEU A 327 -6.36 19.44 0.62
CA LEU A 327 -5.20 19.30 1.52
C LEU A 327 -4.13 18.34 0.98
N LYS A 328 -4.43 17.52 -0.05
CA LYS A 328 -3.46 16.54 -0.55
C LYS A 328 -2.19 17.23 -1.06
N PRO A 329 -0.99 16.92 -0.46
CA PRO A 329 0.26 17.58 -0.82
C PRO A 329 0.77 17.09 -2.17
N LYS A 330 1.68 17.89 -2.79
CA LYS A 330 2.36 17.50 -4.04
C LYS A 330 3.18 16.22 -3.84
N GLY A 331 3.89 16.12 -2.70
CA GLY A 331 4.74 14.99 -2.37
C GLY A 331 5.06 14.92 -0.89
N HIS A 332 5.96 14.03 -0.53
CA HIS A 332 6.58 13.94 0.80
C HIS A 332 7.94 14.64 0.79
N ASP A 333 8.42 14.96 1.99
CA ASP A 333 9.70 15.67 2.21
C ASP A 333 10.67 14.77 3.00
N PHE A 334 10.67 13.46 2.74
CA PHE A 334 11.57 12.53 3.40
C PHE A 334 13.04 12.87 3.09
N VAL A 335 13.80 13.06 4.14
CA VAL A 335 15.25 13.16 4.12
C VAL A 335 15.80 12.10 5.09
N LEU A 336 16.86 11.44 4.73
CA LEU A 336 17.55 10.44 5.54
C LEU A 336 19.06 10.57 5.28
N ASP A 337 19.74 11.19 6.21
CA ASP A 337 21.20 11.33 6.22
C ASP A 337 21.67 11.46 7.67
N ARG A 338 22.98 11.68 7.88
CA ARG A 338 23.55 11.79 9.24
C ARG A 338 23.12 13.03 10.02
N ASP A 339 22.68 14.07 9.32
CA ASP A 339 22.16 15.31 9.96
C ASP A 339 20.66 15.17 10.27
N HIS A 340 19.95 14.20 9.64
CA HIS A 340 18.51 13.94 9.77
C HIS A 340 18.26 12.46 10.15
N THR A 341 18.72 12.07 11.34
CA THR A 341 18.57 10.69 11.87
C THR A 341 17.22 10.48 12.56
N ALA A 342 16.59 11.57 13.04
CA ALA A 342 15.25 11.51 13.63
C ALA A 342 14.19 11.11 12.58
N PRO A 343 13.10 10.45 13.02
CA PRO A 343 12.02 10.16 12.09
C PRO A 343 11.42 11.45 11.52
N ALA A 344 11.18 11.48 10.22
CA ALA A 344 10.52 12.61 9.56
C ALA A 344 9.09 12.83 10.11
N LEU A 345 8.46 11.78 10.60
CA LEU A 345 7.15 11.78 11.27
C LEU A 345 7.20 10.87 12.48
N SER A 346 6.61 11.31 13.59
CA SER A 346 6.47 10.49 14.81
C SER A 346 5.54 9.28 14.61
N ARG A 347 4.68 9.34 13.61
CA ARG A 347 3.70 8.30 13.27
C ARG A 347 4.38 7.04 12.75
N HIS A 348 4.13 5.90 13.42
CA HIS A 348 4.60 4.59 12.96
C HIS A 348 3.89 4.11 11.70
N MET A 349 4.57 3.25 10.91
CA MET A 349 4.01 2.64 9.72
C MET A 349 2.71 1.84 10.02
N SER A 350 2.63 1.20 11.17
CA SER A 350 1.46 0.41 11.62
C SER A 350 0.18 1.23 11.76
N VAL A 351 0.26 2.55 11.95
CA VAL A 351 -0.91 3.44 12.09
C VAL A 351 -1.60 3.65 10.73
N THR A 352 -0.81 3.93 9.71
CA THR A 352 -1.33 4.23 8.35
C THR A 352 -1.29 3.02 7.42
N GLY A 353 -0.79 1.91 7.92
CA GLY A 353 -0.66 0.66 7.20
C GLY A 353 0.52 0.63 6.23
N GLY A 354 1.35 -0.37 6.36
CA GLY A 354 2.53 -0.63 5.52
C GLY A 354 2.21 -1.24 4.15
#